data_603e766d8c36cd6cf3f8171183236597
#
_entry.id   603e766d8c36cd6cf3f8171183236597
#
_cell.length_a   1.000
_cell.length_b   1.000
_cell.length_c   1.000
_cell.angle_alpha   90.00
_cell.angle_beta   90.00
_cell.angle_gamma   90.00
#
_symmetry.space_group_name_H-M   'P 1'
#
loop_
_entity.id
_entity.type
_entity.pdbx_description
1 polymer ?
#
loop_
_entity_poly.entity_id
_entity_poly.type
_entity_poly.pdbx_seq_one_letter_code
_entity_poly.pdbx_strand_id
1 'polypeptide(L)'
;HSNGFSLVRRVIKKNIIKNSIKKELLKPTKIYTKEVLKLVEKDLINSSANITGGGIIENIVRSVPENLTVNIDLSKIKVLHIFKWLKNKNISDMEMLKTFNCGVGFCLIVNKNNIKKIKYYFNKEFKPYEIGYVSKSSKRLNLHNKVKW
;
A
#
# COMPACT_ATOMS: atom_id res chain seq x y z
N HIS A 1 -5.87 0.22 7.40
CA HIS A 1 -6.35 -1.17 7.33
C HIS A 1 -6.09 -1.90 8.66
N SER A 2 -6.82 -2.98 8.92
CA SER A 2 -6.83 -3.68 10.21
C SER A 2 -5.69 -4.70 10.35
N ASN A 3 -4.45 -4.32 10.08
CA ASN A 3 -3.28 -5.18 10.19
C ASN A 3 -2.16 -4.52 10.99
N GLY A 4 -1.24 -5.33 11.53
CA GLY A 4 -0.09 -4.86 12.30
C GLY A 4 -0.40 -4.43 13.75
N PHE A 5 -1.61 -4.63 14.25
CA PHE A 5 -2.02 -4.17 15.59
C PHE A 5 -1.26 -4.84 16.74
N SER A 6 -0.72 -6.04 16.56
CA SER A 6 0.16 -6.67 17.56
C SER A 6 1.42 -5.84 17.79
N LEU A 7 2.05 -5.37 16.70
CA LEU A 7 3.21 -4.47 16.78
C LEU A 7 2.81 -3.10 17.36
N VAL A 8 1.70 -2.54 16.92
CA VAL A 8 1.17 -1.27 17.44
C VAL A 8 0.95 -1.35 18.95
N ARG A 9 0.28 -2.40 19.46
CA ARG A 9 0.06 -2.60 20.91
C ARG A 9 1.38 -2.69 21.68
N ARG A 10 2.38 -3.38 21.16
CA ARG A 10 3.71 -3.46 21.75
C ARG A 10 4.38 -2.09 21.86
N VAL A 11 4.25 -1.26 20.84
CA VAL A 11 4.77 0.11 20.83
C VAL A 11 4.03 0.98 21.86
N ILE A 12 2.71 0.90 21.88
CA ILE A 12 1.87 1.69 22.80
C ILE A 12 2.18 1.38 24.28
N LYS A 13 2.34 0.10 24.62
CA LYS A 13 2.67 -0.32 26.01
C LYS A 13 3.96 0.34 26.53
N LYS A 14 4.89 0.70 25.65
CA LYS A 14 6.20 1.27 26.01
C LYS A 14 6.28 2.79 25.84
N ASN A 15 5.21 3.45 25.40
CA ASN A 15 5.25 4.87 25.06
C ASN A 15 3.95 5.58 25.49
N ILE A 16 4.10 6.78 26.03
CA ILE A 16 2.97 7.69 26.19
C ILE A 16 2.57 8.19 24.80
N ILE A 17 1.31 8.06 24.45
CA ILE A 17 0.79 8.44 23.14
C ILE A 17 -0.21 9.59 23.21
N LYS A 18 -0.06 10.55 22.28
CA LYS A 18 -0.97 11.70 22.15
C LYS A 18 -2.36 11.24 21.69
N ASN A 19 -3.39 11.96 22.09
CA ASN A 19 -4.78 11.67 21.69
C ASN A 19 -4.98 11.70 20.15
N SER A 20 -4.24 12.53 19.42
CA SER A 20 -4.25 12.56 17.96
C SER A 20 -3.82 11.22 17.35
N ILE A 21 -2.79 10.57 17.90
CA ILE A 21 -2.33 9.24 17.49
C ILE A 21 -3.37 8.17 17.82
N LYS A 22 -3.99 8.23 19.02
CA LYS A 22 -5.08 7.30 19.38
C LYS A 22 -6.24 7.37 18.38
N LYS A 23 -6.70 8.58 18.04
CA LYS A 23 -7.76 8.81 17.06
C LYS A 23 -7.38 8.26 15.67
N GLU A 24 -6.12 8.45 15.23
CA GLU A 24 -5.64 7.93 13.95
C GLU A 24 -5.62 6.41 13.92
N LEU A 25 -5.21 5.75 15.01
CA LEU A 25 -5.19 4.29 15.12
C LEU A 25 -6.59 3.66 15.12
N LEU A 26 -7.61 4.41 15.52
CA LEU A 26 -9.01 3.96 15.56
C LEU A 26 -9.80 4.26 14.28
N LYS A 27 -9.18 4.91 13.28
CA LYS A 27 -9.85 5.15 11.99
C LYS A 27 -10.23 3.83 11.32
N PRO A 28 -11.45 3.72 10.79
CA PRO A 28 -11.88 2.51 10.08
C PRO A 28 -11.05 2.30 8.82
N THR A 29 -10.99 1.06 8.38
CA THR A 29 -10.41 0.67 7.09
C THR A 29 -11.17 1.33 5.95
N LYS A 30 -10.44 1.88 4.98
CA LYS A 30 -11.03 2.37 3.73
C LYS A 30 -11.64 1.23 2.92
N ILE A 31 -12.82 1.47 2.38
CA ILE A 31 -13.54 0.50 1.52
C ILE A 31 -13.37 0.95 0.07
N TYR A 32 -12.73 0.11 -0.75
CA TYR A 32 -12.40 0.39 -2.16
C TYR A 32 -13.38 -0.26 -3.14
N THR A 33 -14.35 -1.03 -2.66
CA THR A 33 -15.21 -1.90 -3.46
C THR A 33 -15.91 -1.16 -4.59
N LYS A 34 -16.51 -0.02 -4.31
CA LYS A 34 -17.29 0.75 -5.30
C LYS A 34 -16.42 1.22 -6.48
N GLU A 35 -15.23 1.74 -6.18
CA GLU A 35 -14.31 2.26 -7.19
C GLU A 35 -13.70 1.13 -8.00
N VAL A 36 -13.27 0.06 -7.34
CA VAL A 36 -12.62 -1.09 -7.99
C VAL A 36 -13.59 -1.85 -8.89
N LEU A 37 -14.82 -2.13 -8.43
CA LEU A 37 -15.83 -2.83 -9.24
C LEU A 37 -16.15 -2.09 -10.54
N LYS A 38 -16.28 -0.77 -10.49
CA LYS A 38 -16.46 0.04 -11.71
C LYS A 38 -15.33 -0.12 -12.73
N LEU A 39 -14.09 -0.32 -12.27
CA LEU A 39 -12.97 -0.55 -13.17
C LEU A 39 -12.97 -1.97 -13.74
N VAL A 40 -13.38 -2.96 -12.94
CA VAL A 40 -13.56 -4.35 -13.39
C VAL A 40 -14.64 -4.42 -14.47
N GLU A 41 -15.82 -3.86 -14.22
CA GLU A 41 -16.95 -3.82 -15.18
C GLU A 41 -16.58 -3.17 -16.53
N LYS A 42 -15.58 -2.29 -16.52
CA LYS A 42 -15.11 -1.58 -17.74
C LYS A 42 -13.83 -2.16 -18.35
N ASP A 43 -13.37 -3.31 -17.84
CA ASP A 43 -12.14 -3.97 -18.27
C ASP A 43 -10.91 -3.02 -18.28
N LEU A 44 -10.79 -2.19 -17.24
CA LEU A 44 -9.72 -1.21 -17.11
C LEU A 44 -8.55 -1.66 -16.25
N ILE A 45 -8.69 -2.78 -15.54
CA ILE A 45 -7.64 -3.35 -14.67
C ILE A 45 -7.32 -4.79 -15.06
N ASN A 46 -6.05 -5.14 -15.01
CA ASN A 46 -5.58 -6.50 -15.26
C ASN A 46 -5.60 -7.34 -13.99
N SER A 47 -5.27 -6.73 -12.85
CA SER A 47 -5.26 -7.37 -11.54
C SER A 47 -5.27 -6.33 -10.43
N SER A 48 -5.50 -6.77 -9.19
CA SER A 48 -5.48 -5.89 -8.02
C SER A 48 -5.03 -6.62 -6.75
N ALA A 49 -4.52 -5.87 -5.78
CA ALA A 49 -4.14 -6.37 -4.48
C ALA A 49 -4.61 -5.44 -3.36
N ASN A 50 -5.36 -5.98 -2.41
CA ASN A 50 -5.62 -5.30 -1.14
C ASN A 50 -4.42 -5.48 -0.21
N ILE A 51 -3.81 -4.39 0.20
CA ILE A 51 -2.58 -4.43 1.01
C ILE A 51 -2.93 -4.53 2.49
N THR A 52 -2.81 -5.74 3.01
CA THR A 52 -3.14 -6.14 4.40
C THR A 52 -1.91 -6.72 5.11
N GLY A 53 -2.07 -7.73 5.96
CA GLY A 53 -0.94 -8.45 6.59
C GLY A 53 0.03 -8.98 5.54
N GLY A 54 1.34 -8.88 5.79
CA GLY A 54 2.40 -9.09 4.81
C GLY A 54 2.82 -7.82 4.05
N GLY A 55 2.06 -6.72 4.23
CA GLY A 55 2.36 -5.41 3.65
C GLY A 55 2.39 -5.42 2.12
N ILE A 56 2.97 -4.39 1.54
CA ILE A 56 3.04 -4.27 0.07
C ILE A 56 3.90 -5.36 -0.56
N ILE A 57 4.94 -5.81 0.15
CA ILE A 57 5.93 -6.77 -0.36
C ILE A 57 5.28 -8.11 -0.69
N GLU A 58 4.45 -8.64 0.20
CA GLU A 58 3.86 -9.97 0.02
C GLU A 58 2.55 -9.93 -0.79
N ASN A 59 1.74 -8.90 -0.61
CA ASN A 59 0.42 -8.87 -1.23
C ASN A 59 0.49 -8.60 -2.73
N ILE A 60 1.34 -7.66 -3.18
CA ILE A 60 1.37 -7.26 -4.59
C ILE A 60 1.85 -8.39 -5.52
N VAL A 61 2.82 -9.20 -5.08
CA VAL A 61 3.37 -10.27 -5.91
C VAL A 61 2.37 -11.39 -6.15
N ARG A 62 1.40 -11.59 -5.26
CA ARG A 62 0.34 -12.61 -5.42
C ARG A 62 -0.65 -12.27 -6.52
N SER A 63 -0.75 -10.99 -6.88
CA SER A 63 -1.67 -10.50 -7.91
C SER A 63 -1.06 -10.47 -9.32
N VAL A 64 0.18 -10.95 -9.47
CA VAL A 64 0.90 -10.94 -10.75
C VAL A 64 1.36 -12.35 -11.09
N PRO A 65 1.22 -12.82 -12.36
CA PRO A 65 1.72 -14.12 -12.82
C PRO A 65 3.19 -14.37 -12.45
N GLU A 66 3.58 -15.63 -12.26
CA GLU A 66 4.91 -16.00 -11.76
C GLU A 66 6.07 -15.61 -12.67
N ASN A 67 5.82 -15.55 -13.97
CA ASN A 67 6.79 -15.14 -15.00
C ASN A 67 6.95 -13.62 -15.11
N LEU A 68 6.31 -12.85 -14.24
CA LEU A 68 6.38 -11.38 -14.21
C LEU A 68 6.96 -10.88 -12.91
N THR A 69 7.58 -9.71 -12.99
CA THR A 69 8.24 -9.01 -11.89
C THR A 69 7.50 -7.72 -11.58
N VAL A 70 7.20 -7.50 -10.32
CA VAL A 70 6.74 -6.21 -9.82
C VAL A 70 7.93 -5.33 -9.46
N ASN A 71 8.01 -4.14 -10.03
CA ASN A 71 9.04 -3.15 -9.72
C ASN A 71 8.37 -1.99 -8.97
N ILE A 72 8.75 -1.74 -7.72
CA ILE A 72 8.20 -0.68 -6.87
C ILE A 72 9.27 0.36 -6.57
N ASP A 73 8.97 1.62 -6.85
CA ASP A 73 9.77 2.75 -6.38
C ASP A 73 9.25 3.20 -5.00
N LEU A 74 9.96 2.81 -3.96
CA LEU A 74 9.61 3.09 -2.58
C LEU A 74 9.57 4.61 -2.27
N SER A 75 10.31 5.42 -3.02
CA SER A 75 10.31 6.87 -2.84
C SER A 75 9.01 7.55 -3.25
N LYS A 76 8.17 6.86 -4.05
CA LYS A 76 6.85 7.32 -4.48
C LYS A 76 5.73 7.03 -3.49
N ILE A 77 5.98 6.21 -2.47
CA ILE A 77 4.97 5.90 -1.45
C ILE A 77 4.65 7.15 -0.63
N LYS A 78 3.39 7.54 -0.63
CA LYS A 78 2.88 8.66 0.18
C LYS A 78 2.59 8.18 1.60
N VAL A 79 3.65 8.15 2.42
CA VAL A 79 3.58 7.64 3.79
C VAL A 79 2.68 8.52 4.65
N LEU A 80 1.67 7.92 5.29
CA LEU A 80 0.79 8.61 6.23
C LEU A 80 1.49 8.89 7.56
N HIS A 81 1.10 9.96 8.24
CA HIS A 81 1.69 10.42 9.50
C HIS A 81 1.79 9.33 10.57
N ILE A 82 0.78 8.46 10.68
CA ILE A 82 0.78 7.36 11.65
C ILE A 82 1.95 6.38 11.43
N PHE A 83 2.31 6.09 10.18
CA PHE A 83 3.43 5.20 9.86
C PHE A 83 4.78 5.86 10.11
N LYS A 84 4.90 7.18 9.89
CA LYS A 84 6.07 7.95 10.29
C LYS A 84 6.26 7.93 11.81
N TRP A 85 5.17 8.08 12.56
CA TRP A 85 5.20 7.97 14.02
C TRP A 85 5.65 6.58 14.47
N LEU A 86 5.16 5.49 13.86
CA LEU A 86 5.58 4.12 14.16
C LEU A 86 7.06 3.90 13.80
N LYS A 87 7.50 4.39 12.64
CA LYS A 87 8.90 4.29 12.19
C LYS A 87 9.86 4.90 13.22
N ASN A 88 9.51 6.04 13.81
CA ASN A 88 10.29 6.71 14.85
C ASN A 88 10.36 5.94 16.18
N LYS A 89 9.79 4.73 16.25
CA LYS A 89 9.88 3.80 17.41
C LYS A 89 10.87 2.66 17.16
N ASN A 90 11.92 2.92 16.39
CA ASN A 90 13.01 2.00 16.06
C ASN A 90 12.54 0.72 15.33
N ILE A 91 11.48 0.81 14.53
CA ILE A 91 11.05 -0.28 13.66
C ILE A 91 11.85 -0.19 12.35
N SER A 92 12.44 -1.28 11.88
CA SER A 92 13.20 -1.31 10.63
C SER A 92 12.30 -1.04 9.41
N ASP A 93 12.87 -0.52 8.32
CA ASP A 93 12.12 -0.28 7.07
C ASP A 93 11.48 -1.55 6.54
N MET A 94 12.21 -2.67 6.60
CA MET A 94 11.71 -3.95 6.14
C MET A 94 10.54 -4.45 6.99
N GLU A 95 10.59 -4.30 8.31
CA GLU A 95 9.49 -4.66 9.19
C GLU A 95 8.26 -3.77 8.97
N MET A 96 8.46 -2.48 8.72
CA MET A 96 7.38 -1.56 8.34
C MET A 96 6.69 -2.01 7.05
N LEU A 97 7.46 -2.33 6.00
CA LEU A 97 6.95 -2.72 4.68
C LEU A 97 6.30 -4.12 4.66
N LYS A 98 6.68 -5.02 5.57
CA LYS A 98 6.06 -6.35 5.73
C LYS A 98 4.83 -6.33 6.63
N THR A 99 4.79 -5.43 7.61
CA THR A 99 3.71 -5.40 8.61
C THR A 99 2.58 -4.47 8.20
N PHE A 100 2.90 -3.33 7.58
CA PHE A 100 1.95 -2.27 7.31
C PHE A 100 1.83 -1.97 5.82
N ASN A 101 0.72 -1.36 5.43
CA ASN A 101 0.53 -0.85 4.07
C ASN A 101 1.27 0.48 3.82
N CYS A 102 1.79 1.13 4.84
CA CYS A 102 2.54 2.39 4.81
C CYS A 102 1.85 3.56 4.06
N GLY A 103 0.52 3.45 3.83
CA GLY A 103 -0.27 4.42 3.07
C GLY A 103 -0.72 3.94 1.69
N VAL A 104 -0.27 2.75 1.26
CA VAL A 104 -0.73 2.09 0.02
C VAL A 104 -1.73 1.00 0.40
N GLY A 105 -3.00 1.36 0.55
CA GLY A 105 -4.03 0.42 1.01
C GLY A 105 -4.51 -0.55 -0.07
N PHE A 106 -4.46 -0.16 -1.35
CA PHE A 106 -4.90 -0.97 -2.48
C PHE A 106 -4.03 -0.68 -3.71
N CYS A 107 -3.62 -1.73 -4.43
CA CYS A 107 -2.87 -1.62 -5.67
C CYS A 107 -3.70 -2.09 -6.84
N LEU A 108 -3.55 -1.42 -7.98
CA LEU A 108 -4.13 -1.79 -9.26
C LEU A 108 -3.00 -2.06 -10.25
N ILE A 109 -3.07 -3.18 -10.96
CA ILE A 109 -2.21 -3.50 -12.11
C ILE A 109 -3.02 -3.18 -13.36
N VAL A 110 -2.52 -2.24 -14.16
CA VAL A 110 -3.28 -1.68 -15.28
C VAL A 110 -2.42 -1.53 -16.51
N ASN A 111 -3.04 -1.52 -17.69
CA ASN A 111 -2.37 -1.14 -18.93
C ASN A 111 -1.98 0.35 -18.85
N LYS A 112 -0.77 0.68 -19.31
CA LYS A 112 -0.24 2.05 -19.31
C LYS A 112 -1.20 3.04 -19.99
N ASN A 113 -1.86 2.63 -21.07
CA ASN A 113 -2.81 3.45 -21.82
C ASN A 113 -4.07 3.79 -21.02
N ASN A 114 -4.42 3.00 -20.00
CA ASN A 114 -5.61 3.20 -19.17
C ASN A 114 -5.36 4.14 -17.97
N ILE A 115 -4.12 4.49 -17.65
CA ILE A 115 -3.77 5.25 -16.43
C ILE A 115 -4.53 6.58 -16.35
N LYS A 116 -4.56 7.35 -17.44
CA LYS A 116 -5.29 8.63 -17.49
C LYS A 116 -6.79 8.41 -17.25
N LYS A 117 -7.39 7.46 -17.99
CA LYS A 117 -8.82 7.13 -17.91
C LYS A 117 -9.22 6.69 -16.51
N ILE A 118 -8.44 5.81 -15.87
CA ILE A 118 -8.70 5.29 -14.53
C ILE A 118 -8.80 6.42 -13.50
N LYS A 119 -7.95 7.44 -13.57
CA LYS A 119 -7.94 8.57 -12.62
C LYS A 119 -9.27 9.34 -12.54
N TYR A 120 -10.11 9.28 -13.57
CA TYR A 120 -11.44 9.93 -13.59
C TYR A 120 -12.48 9.16 -12.76
N TYR A 121 -12.28 7.87 -12.48
CA TYR A 121 -13.20 7.06 -11.69
C TYR A 121 -13.05 7.24 -10.18
N PHE A 122 -12.03 7.98 -9.75
CA PHE A 122 -11.73 8.18 -8.34
C PHE A 122 -11.97 9.62 -7.91
N ASN A 123 -12.63 9.79 -6.77
CA ASN A 123 -12.73 11.07 -6.10
C ASN A 123 -11.36 11.49 -5.52
N LYS A 124 -11.29 12.69 -4.91
CA LYS A 124 -10.05 13.24 -4.34
C LYS A 124 -9.45 12.34 -3.26
N GLU A 125 -10.29 11.64 -2.49
CA GLU A 125 -9.87 10.79 -1.36
C GLU A 125 -9.16 9.51 -1.82
N PHE A 126 -9.63 8.92 -2.92
CA PHE A 126 -9.13 7.65 -3.46
C PHE A 126 -8.25 7.83 -4.71
N LYS A 127 -7.87 9.07 -5.05
CA LYS A 127 -7.13 9.35 -6.28
C LYS A 127 -5.85 8.51 -6.37
N PRO A 128 -5.73 7.61 -7.37
CA PRO A 128 -4.58 6.73 -7.51
C PRO A 128 -3.36 7.48 -8.02
N TYR A 129 -2.19 6.94 -7.70
CA TYR A 129 -0.90 7.41 -8.20
C TYR A 129 0.02 6.22 -8.51
N GLU A 130 0.96 6.44 -9.41
CA GLU A 130 1.88 5.40 -9.86
C GLU A 130 3.01 5.20 -8.86
N ILE A 131 3.24 3.94 -8.46
CA ILE A 131 4.33 3.55 -7.56
C ILE A 131 5.32 2.60 -8.19
N GLY A 132 5.04 2.11 -9.41
CA GLY A 132 5.90 1.13 -10.07
C GLY A 132 5.32 0.62 -11.38
N TYR A 133 5.89 -0.48 -11.85
CA TYR A 133 5.50 -1.14 -13.10
C TYR A 133 5.73 -2.65 -13.03
N VAL A 134 5.15 -3.38 -13.96
CA VAL A 134 5.36 -4.82 -14.13
C VAL A 134 6.22 -5.07 -15.37
N SER A 135 7.20 -5.97 -15.27
CA SER A 135 8.10 -6.36 -16.36
C SER A 135 8.31 -7.87 -16.41
N LYS A 136 8.91 -8.38 -17.48
CA LYS A 136 9.39 -9.76 -17.57
C LYS A 136 10.79 -9.85 -16.95
N SER A 137 10.95 -10.69 -15.90
CA SER A 137 12.24 -11.02 -15.31
C SER A 137 12.07 -12.25 -14.43
N SER A 138 13.17 -12.86 -13.98
CA SER A 138 13.18 -14.03 -13.08
C SER A 138 12.87 -13.69 -11.62
N LYS A 139 13.04 -12.44 -11.19
CA LYS A 139 12.71 -12.02 -9.83
C LYS A 139 11.23 -11.71 -9.71
N ARG A 140 10.63 -12.07 -8.59
CA ARG A 140 9.21 -11.75 -8.33
C ARG A 140 8.98 -10.28 -7.96
N LEU A 141 9.96 -9.66 -7.28
CA LEU A 141 9.86 -8.31 -6.77
C LEU A 141 11.22 -7.60 -6.82
N ASN A 142 11.23 -6.38 -7.32
CA ASN A 142 12.32 -5.43 -7.18
C ASN A 142 11.84 -4.18 -6.42
N LEU A 143 12.58 -3.81 -5.39
CA LEU A 143 12.35 -2.57 -4.64
C LEU A 143 13.45 -1.58 -5.01
N HIS A 144 13.05 -0.43 -5.53
CA HIS A 144 13.95 0.67 -5.91
C HIS A 144 13.84 1.80 -4.89
N ASN A 145 14.95 2.49 -4.66
CA ASN A 145 15.04 3.62 -3.74
C ASN A 145 14.69 3.27 -2.28
N LYS A 146 14.56 4.29 -1.43
CA LYS A 146 14.14 4.15 -0.03
C LYS A 146 12.83 4.86 0.21
N VAL A 147 12.08 4.41 1.19
CA VAL A 147 10.87 5.10 1.65
C VAL A 147 11.27 6.44 2.26
N LYS A 148 10.50 7.48 1.94
CA LYS A 148 10.65 8.83 2.55
C LYS A 148 9.72 8.91 3.77
N TRP A 149 10.27 8.49 4.91
CA TRP A 149 9.55 8.52 6.18
C TRP A 149 9.23 9.94 6.67
#